data_f1eb345493907554286cd876cf25748a
#
_entry.id   f1eb345493907554286cd876cf25748a
#
_cell.length_a   1.000
_cell.length_b   1.000
_cell.length_c   1.000
_cell.angle_alpha   90.00
_cell.angle_beta   90.00
_cell.angle_gamma   90.00
#
_symmetry.space_group_name_H-M   'P 1'
#
loop_
_entity.id
_entity.type
_entity.pdbx_description
1 polymer ?
#
loop_
_entity_poly.entity_id
_entity_poly.type
_entity_poly.pdbx_seq_one_letter_code
_entity_poly.pdbx_strand_id
1 'polypeptide(L)'
;MSQKNHEGKRTARERLQEQREKEKTRARRRRQGIVAGSVVVVLAIAGGIAVWASSAGDNGSKSDNQVAVPKQASGGKRPAVPVGAAGAPSTLTVWEDFRCPACQQFETGFRPVVHELVDSGQLKNEYHLVTIIDGNSGGKGSLNAANAALCAQDAGRFRDYHDVLYANQPPETQDKFADKKYLLQLAGKVKGLVTPAFTACVNDGRYDRFAQKSNDAFATSGYRGTPTVLLNGKDLAQEKGGRFTPADLKKMVQEANKGKQPGKGLPPHPSTSPHPGKQAGHHSAAPHHRHTGIPGVPSQERQPHGRSTVPREPQSGAGLAPSS
;
A
#
# COMPACT_ATOMS: atom_id res chain seq x y z
N MET A 1 -20.95 29.10 47.23
CA MET A 1 -20.67 28.99 45.77
C MET A 1 -20.54 27.53 45.23
N SER A 2 -20.71 26.48 46.08
CA SER A 2 -20.49 25.08 45.68
C SER A 2 -21.69 24.39 45.00
N GLN A 3 -22.93 24.70 45.33
CA GLN A 3 -24.12 23.98 44.84
C GLN A 3 -24.40 24.20 43.35
N LYS A 4 -24.26 25.42 42.81
CA LYS A 4 -24.48 25.71 41.37
C LYS A 4 -23.52 24.96 40.43
N ASN A 5 -22.29 24.67 40.88
CA ASN A 5 -21.32 23.91 40.12
C ASN A 5 -21.63 22.40 40.07
N HIS A 6 -22.32 21.86 41.08
CA HIS A 6 -22.75 20.48 41.11
C HIS A 6 -23.98 20.23 40.24
N GLU A 7 -24.92 21.16 40.17
CA GLU A 7 -26.09 21.06 39.27
C GLU A 7 -25.70 21.18 37.79
N GLY A 8 -24.79 22.09 37.44
CA GLY A 8 -24.29 22.21 36.05
C GLY A 8 -23.56 20.97 35.57
N LYS A 9 -22.82 20.26 36.42
CA LYS A 9 -22.16 19.01 36.10
C LYS A 9 -23.12 17.81 35.97
N ARG A 10 -24.22 17.79 36.75
CA ARG A 10 -25.27 16.77 36.60
C ARG A 10 -26.02 16.93 35.29
N THR A 11 -26.47 18.11 34.94
CA THR A 11 -27.18 18.39 33.66
C THR A 11 -26.30 18.14 32.43
N ALA A 12 -24.99 18.38 32.50
CA ALA A 12 -24.07 18.07 31.43
C ALA A 12 -23.89 16.55 31.23
N ARG A 13 -23.82 15.79 32.32
CA ARG A 13 -23.73 14.32 32.26
C ARG A 13 -25.03 13.68 31.72
N GLU A 14 -26.18 14.17 32.13
CA GLU A 14 -27.48 13.70 31.67
C GLU A 14 -27.65 13.96 30.15
N ARG A 15 -27.29 15.14 29.64
CA ARG A 15 -27.33 15.45 28.21
C ARG A 15 -26.38 14.54 27.42
N LEU A 16 -25.20 14.25 27.95
CA LEU A 16 -24.23 13.35 27.27
C LEU A 16 -24.75 11.91 27.26
N GLN A 17 -25.42 11.45 28.32
CA GLN A 17 -26.03 10.12 28.35
C GLN A 17 -27.21 10.03 27.37
N GLU A 18 -28.04 11.06 27.30
CA GLU A 18 -29.15 11.10 26.35
C GLU A 18 -28.70 11.12 24.90
N GLN A 19 -27.61 11.81 24.59
CA GLN A 19 -26.99 11.77 23.25
C GLN A 19 -26.48 10.38 22.91
N ARG A 20 -25.76 9.71 23.81
CA ARG A 20 -25.28 8.34 23.60
C ARG A 20 -26.41 7.32 23.41
N GLU A 21 -27.51 7.48 24.13
CA GLU A 21 -28.71 6.61 23.96
C GLU A 21 -29.39 6.86 22.60
N LYS A 22 -29.49 8.11 22.15
CA LYS A 22 -30.01 8.45 20.82
C LYS A 22 -29.13 7.90 19.70
N GLU A 23 -27.81 7.92 19.87
CA GLU A 23 -26.88 7.32 18.91
C GLU A 23 -27.00 5.79 18.88
N LYS A 24 -27.09 5.13 20.03
CA LYS A 24 -27.28 3.67 20.11
C LYS A 24 -28.61 3.23 19.46
N THR A 25 -29.68 4.00 19.69
CA THR A 25 -30.98 3.69 19.10
C THR A 25 -31.01 3.93 17.59
N ARG A 26 -30.34 4.98 17.07
CA ARG A 26 -30.16 5.20 15.64
C ARG A 26 -29.33 4.07 15.00
N ALA A 27 -28.25 3.64 15.63
CA ALA A 27 -27.43 2.52 15.16
C ALA A 27 -28.21 1.18 15.13
N ARG A 28 -29.04 0.91 16.17
CA ARG A 28 -29.92 -0.25 16.19
C ARG A 28 -30.97 -0.21 15.08
N ARG A 29 -31.66 0.91 14.88
CA ARG A 29 -32.65 1.08 13.80
C ARG A 29 -32.03 0.93 12.43
N ARG A 30 -30.80 1.41 12.21
CA ARG A 30 -30.07 1.25 10.95
C ARG A 30 -29.71 -0.23 10.69
N ARG A 31 -29.29 -0.98 11.73
CA ARG A 31 -29.03 -2.42 11.61
C ARG A 31 -30.32 -3.23 11.38
N GLN A 32 -31.44 -2.88 12.01
CA GLN A 32 -32.70 -3.55 11.81
C GLN A 32 -33.31 -3.26 10.43
N GLY A 33 -33.14 -2.06 9.87
CA GLY A 33 -33.57 -1.72 8.51
C GLY A 33 -32.80 -2.50 7.43
N ILE A 34 -31.54 -2.83 7.66
CA ILE A 34 -30.73 -3.64 6.73
C ILE A 34 -31.17 -5.12 6.76
N VAL A 35 -31.56 -5.64 7.93
CA VAL A 35 -32.01 -7.04 8.07
C VAL A 35 -33.41 -7.23 7.52
N ALA A 36 -34.34 -6.25 7.66
CA ALA A 36 -35.69 -6.34 7.13
C ALA A 36 -35.75 -6.18 5.60
N GLY A 37 -34.83 -5.43 5.00
CA GLY A 37 -34.72 -5.26 3.54
C GLY A 37 -34.23 -6.50 2.80
N SER A 38 -33.44 -7.36 3.47
CA SER A 38 -32.84 -8.54 2.84
C SER A 38 -33.81 -9.78 2.78
N VAL A 39 -34.84 -9.78 3.57
CA VAL A 39 -35.82 -10.95 3.59
C VAL A 39 -36.86 -10.84 2.49
N VAL A 40 -37.19 -9.64 2.00
CA VAL A 40 -38.24 -9.45 0.95
C VAL A 40 -37.70 -9.77 -0.46
N VAL A 41 -36.38 -9.74 -0.69
CA VAL A 41 -35.79 -10.00 -2.02
C VAL A 41 -35.58 -11.49 -2.29
N VAL A 42 -35.57 -12.35 -1.26
CA VAL A 42 -35.32 -13.81 -1.44
C VAL A 42 -36.59 -14.59 -1.87
N LEU A 43 -37.80 -14.05 -1.68
CA LEU A 43 -39.03 -14.75 -2.03
C LEU A 43 -39.57 -14.48 -3.45
N ALA A 44 -38.95 -13.58 -4.22
CA ALA A 44 -39.38 -13.27 -5.59
C ALA A 44 -38.66 -14.07 -6.70
N ILE A 45 -37.68 -14.94 -6.35
CA ILE A 45 -36.85 -15.67 -7.34
C ILE A 45 -37.24 -17.16 -7.48
N ALA A 46 -38.23 -17.63 -6.75
CA ALA A 46 -38.63 -19.04 -6.80
C ALA A 46 -39.73 -19.38 -7.84
N GLY A 47 -40.12 -18.46 -8.73
CA GLY A 47 -41.18 -18.73 -9.71
C GLY A 47 -40.88 -18.14 -11.07
N GLY A 48 -40.11 -18.84 -11.92
CA GLY A 48 -39.93 -18.40 -13.30
C GLY A 48 -38.77 -19.02 -14.04
N ILE A 49 -38.62 -20.34 -14.06
CA ILE A 49 -37.81 -21.03 -15.08
C ILE A 49 -38.76 -21.55 -16.15
N ALA A 50 -38.85 -20.86 -17.26
CA ALA A 50 -39.33 -21.40 -18.52
C ALA A 50 -38.46 -20.90 -19.66
N VAL A 51 -37.62 -21.80 -20.11
CA VAL A 51 -37.15 -22.06 -21.48
C VAL A 51 -37.40 -20.98 -22.52
N TRP A 52 -36.31 -20.37 -23.01
CA TRP A 52 -36.16 -20.01 -24.43
C TRP A 52 -34.73 -20.27 -24.88
N ALA A 53 -34.52 -21.43 -25.49
CA ALA A 53 -33.39 -21.68 -26.35
C ALA A 53 -33.81 -21.36 -27.78
N SER A 54 -33.15 -20.41 -28.43
CA SER A 54 -32.66 -20.56 -29.80
C SER A 54 -32.29 -19.21 -30.45
N SER A 55 -31.23 -19.27 -31.19
CA SER A 55 -30.81 -18.48 -32.35
C SER A 55 -30.00 -17.23 -32.12
N ALA A 56 -28.69 -17.39 -32.34
CA ALA A 56 -27.77 -16.62 -33.20
C ALA A 56 -28.09 -15.14 -33.40
N GLY A 57 -27.15 -14.32 -32.96
CA GLY A 57 -27.07 -12.92 -33.29
C GLY A 57 -25.99 -12.27 -32.41
N ASP A 58 -24.76 -12.25 -32.90
CA ASP A 58 -23.67 -11.49 -32.35
C ASP A 58 -24.05 -10.00 -32.33
N ASN A 59 -24.34 -9.47 -31.17
CA ASN A 59 -24.27 -8.03 -30.88
C ASN A 59 -24.01 -7.84 -29.38
N GLY A 60 -22.81 -7.38 -29.07
CA GLY A 60 -22.26 -7.20 -27.74
C GLY A 60 -23.11 -6.33 -26.82
N SER A 61 -24.01 -6.95 -26.07
CA SER A 61 -24.49 -6.41 -24.81
C SER A 61 -23.61 -6.95 -23.70
N LYS A 62 -22.68 -6.11 -23.22
CA LYS A 62 -21.86 -6.39 -22.06
C LYS A 62 -22.79 -6.66 -20.87
N SER A 63 -22.86 -7.91 -20.45
CA SER A 63 -23.42 -8.32 -19.17
C SER A 63 -22.76 -7.51 -18.05
N ASP A 64 -23.48 -6.58 -17.46
CA ASP A 64 -23.02 -5.54 -16.52
C ASP A 64 -22.63 -6.11 -15.13
N ASN A 65 -22.51 -7.44 -15.01
CA ASN A 65 -22.28 -8.13 -13.74
C ASN A 65 -20.92 -8.85 -13.63
N GLN A 66 -20.09 -8.83 -14.68
CA GLN A 66 -18.81 -9.55 -14.62
C GLN A 66 -17.68 -8.62 -14.16
N VAL A 67 -17.10 -8.93 -12.96
CA VAL A 67 -15.94 -8.22 -12.44
C VAL A 67 -14.73 -8.50 -13.36
N ALA A 68 -14.21 -7.46 -13.98
CA ALA A 68 -12.97 -7.58 -14.75
C ALA A 68 -11.82 -8.02 -13.83
N VAL A 69 -11.05 -9.02 -14.24
CA VAL A 69 -9.92 -9.56 -13.48
C VAL A 69 -8.63 -9.23 -14.24
N PRO A 70 -7.64 -8.59 -13.59
CA PRO A 70 -6.34 -8.35 -14.20
C PRO A 70 -5.63 -9.66 -14.56
N LYS A 71 -4.74 -9.61 -15.55
CA LYS A 71 -3.95 -10.76 -15.96
C LYS A 71 -3.22 -11.39 -14.77
N GLN A 72 -3.27 -12.71 -14.67
CA GLN A 72 -2.64 -13.49 -13.59
C GLN A 72 -3.16 -13.18 -12.16
N ALA A 73 -4.11 -12.27 -12.00
CA ALA A 73 -4.73 -12.01 -10.71
C ALA A 73 -5.81 -13.07 -10.39
N SER A 74 -6.09 -13.27 -9.12
CA SER A 74 -7.19 -14.12 -8.65
C SER A 74 -8.46 -13.28 -8.46
N GLY A 75 -9.52 -13.55 -9.21
CA GLY A 75 -10.82 -12.88 -9.09
C GLY A 75 -11.80 -13.58 -8.15
N GLY A 76 -11.37 -14.61 -7.39
CA GLY A 76 -12.19 -15.41 -6.50
C GLY A 76 -12.86 -14.62 -5.35
N LYS A 77 -13.22 -15.32 -4.28
CA LYS A 77 -13.85 -14.69 -3.09
C LYS A 77 -12.96 -13.63 -2.41
N ARG A 78 -11.64 -13.79 -2.50
CA ARG A 78 -10.63 -12.86 -2.03
C ARG A 78 -9.74 -12.47 -3.21
N PRO A 79 -10.08 -11.39 -3.93
CA PRO A 79 -9.29 -10.95 -5.07
C PRO A 79 -7.86 -10.62 -4.66
N ALA A 80 -6.87 -11.11 -5.43
CA ALA A 80 -5.46 -10.93 -5.11
C ALA A 80 -4.60 -10.79 -6.36
N VAL A 81 -3.51 -10.05 -6.23
CA VAL A 81 -2.45 -9.93 -7.23
C VAL A 81 -1.24 -10.74 -6.75
N PRO A 82 -0.87 -11.84 -7.42
CA PRO A 82 0.32 -12.59 -7.08
C PRO A 82 1.57 -11.94 -7.66
N VAL A 83 2.64 -11.91 -6.87
CA VAL A 83 3.98 -11.49 -7.29
C VAL A 83 4.97 -12.55 -6.84
N GLY A 84 5.72 -13.10 -7.77
CA GLY A 84 6.67 -14.17 -7.47
C GLY A 84 6.35 -15.48 -8.18
N ALA A 85 7.20 -16.48 -7.99
CA ALA A 85 7.03 -17.80 -8.60
C ALA A 85 5.79 -18.50 -8.01
N ALA A 86 4.92 -19.02 -8.87
CA ALA A 86 3.72 -19.75 -8.43
C ALA A 86 4.04 -20.95 -7.51
N GLY A 87 5.18 -21.62 -7.76
CA GLY A 87 5.66 -22.74 -6.96
C GLY A 87 6.55 -22.35 -5.77
N ALA A 88 6.60 -21.09 -5.36
CA ALA A 88 7.34 -20.69 -4.17
C ALA A 88 6.81 -21.42 -2.91
N PRO A 89 7.70 -21.96 -2.06
CA PRO A 89 7.28 -22.79 -0.92
C PRO A 89 6.61 -22.01 0.22
N SER A 90 6.72 -20.67 0.23
CA SER A 90 6.02 -19.82 1.18
C SER A 90 5.22 -18.73 0.46
N THR A 91 4.13 -18.31 1.09
CA THR A 91 3.27 -17.22 0.63
C THR A 91 3.18 -16.14 1.70
N LEU A 92 3.47 -14.91 1.32
CA LEU A 92 3.18 -13.72 2.12
C LEU A 92 1.90 -13.08 1.58
N THR A 93 0.87 -13.03 2.40
CA THR A 93 -0.40 -12.38 2.04
C THR A 93 -0.44 -11.01 2.70
N VAL A 94 -0.65 -9.96 1.91
CA VAL A 94 -0.69 -8.58 2.40
C VAL A 94 -2.03 -7.93 2.02
N TRP A 95 -2.78 -7.50 3.03
CA TRP A 95 -3.95 -6.65 2.84
C TRP A 95 -3.53 -5.21 3.09
N GLU A 96 -3.70 -4.35 2.11
CA GLU A 96 -3.12 -3.01 2.13
C GLU A 96 -3.98 -1.97 1.41
N ASP A 97 -3.77 -0.70 1.81
CA ASP A 97 -4.40 0.46 1.19
C ASP A 97 -3.30 1.47 0.82
N PHE A 98 -3.29 1.93 -0.42
CA PHE A 98 -2.27 2.87 -0.91
C PHE A 98 -2.28 4.23 -0.21
N ARG A 99 -3.31 4.59 0.55
CA ARG A 99 -3.36 5.80 1.38
C ARG A 99 -2.97 5.55 2.83
N CYS A 100 -2.85 4.29 3.28
CA CYS A 100 -2.55 3.96 4.66
C CYS A 100 -1.07 4.20 4.99
N PRO A 101 -0.73 5.10 5.96
CA PRO A 101 0.67 5.38 6.33
C PRO A 101 1.41 4.16 6.90
N ALA A 102 0.71 3.30 7.63
CA ALA A 102 1.30 2.08 8.17
C ALA A 102 1.65 1.08 7.06
N CYS A 103 0.85 1.01 5.97
CA CYS A 103 1.19 0.23 4.78
C CYS A 103 2.45 0.79 4.09
N GLN A 104 2.56 2.12 3.97
CA GLN A 104 3.79 2.73 3.44
C GLN A 104 5.03 2.34 4.24
N GLN A 105 4.93 2.41 5.59
CA GLN A 105 6.05 2.03 6.47
C GLN A 105 6.44 0.56 6.27
N PHE A 106 5.44 -0.32 6.19
CA PHE A 106 5.67 -1.74 5.93
C PHE A 106 6.33 -1.93 4.56
N GLU A 107 5.71 -1.45 3.49
CA GLU A 107 6.17 -1.68 2.12
C GLU A 107 7.56 -1.07 1.88
N THR A 108 7.85 0.11 2.38
CA THR A 108 9.18 0.71 2.22
C THR A 108 10.24 0.04 3.10
N GLY A 109 9.89 -0.37 4.31
CA GLY A 109 10.82 -1.00 5.26
C GLY A 109 11.14 -2.45 4.94
N PHE A 110 10.15 -3.22 4.47
CA PHE A 110 10.31 -4.64 4.19
C PHE A 110 10.68 -4.96 2.74
N ARG A 111 10.53 -3.99 1.83
CA ARG A 111 10.81 -4.14 0.38
C ARG A 111 12.11 -4.87 0.07
N PRO A 112 13.29 -4.50 0.62
CA PRO A 112 14.54 -5.18 0.25
C PRO A 112 14.51 -6.68 0.54
N VAL A 113 13.95 -7.07 1.67
CA VAL A 113 13.89 -8.48 2.09
C VAL A 113 12.81 -9.25 1.33
N VAL A 114 11.65 -8.62 1.10
CA VAL A 114 10.56 -9.23 0.32
C VAL A 114 11.03 -9.46 -1.11
N HIS A 115 11.65 -8.46 -1.75
CA HIS A 115 12.19 -8.60 -3.11
C HIS A 115 13.25 -9.70 -3.19
N GLU A 116 14.21 -9.74 -2.25
CA GLU A 116 15.22 -10.81 -2.20
C GLU A 116 14.59 -12.20 -2.16
N LEU A 117 13.59 -12.39 -1.29
CA LEU A 117 12.92 -13.69 -1.12
C LEU A 117 12.06 -14.06 -2.32
N VAL A 118 11.41 -13.08 -2.95
CA VAL A 118 10.58 -13.28 -4.15
C VAL A 118 11.48 -13.60 -5.36
N ASP A 119 12.55 -12.84 -5.56
CA ASP A 119 13.45 -13.00 -6.70
C ASP A 119 14.24 -14.32 -6.62
N SER A 120 14.51 -14.81 -5.40
CA SER A 120 15.11 -16.13 -5.17
C SER A 120 14.11 -17.28 -5.23
N GLY A 121 12.83 -17.03 -5.51
CA GLY A 121 11.78 -18.04 -5.59
C GLY A 121 11.39 -18.66 -4.24
N GLN A 122 11.84 -18.11 -3.12
CA GLN A 122 11.54 -18.60 -1.79
C GLN A 122 10.18 -18.16 -1.27
N LEU A 123 9.67 -17.04 -1.82
CA LEU A 123 8.43 -16.40 -1.41
C LEU A 123 7.59 -16.03 -2.62
N LYS A 124 6.29 -16.24 -2.53
CA LYS A 124 5.28 -15.62 -3.37
C LYS A 124 4.55 -14.59 -2.52
N ASN A 125 4.39 -13.38 -3.05
CA ASN A 125 3.56 -12.35 -2.40
C ASN A 125 2.15 -12.35 -3.02
N GLU A 126 1.11 -12.21 -2.21
CA GLU A 126 -0.29 -12.04 -2.62
C GLU A 126 -0.82 -10.74 -2.04
N TYR A 127 -1.01 -9.74 -2.89
CA TYR A 127 -1.51 -8.42 -2.52
C TYR A 127 -3.03 -8.36 -2.67
N HIS A 128 -3.71 -7.99 -1.59
CA HIS A 128 -5.13 -7.67 -1.55
C HIS A 128 -5.30 -6.17 -1.37
N LEU A 129 -5.66 -5.49 -2.44
CA LEU A 129 -5.80 -4.03 -2.42
C LEU A 129 -7.18 -3.65 -1.88
N VAL A 130 -7.20 -2.86 -0.82
CA VAL A 130 -8.43 -2.39 -0.18
C VAL A 130 -8.55 -0.86 -0.21
N THR A 131 -9.71 -0.33 0.16
CA THR A 131 -10.05 1.09 0.05
C THR A 131 -10.65 1.63 1.34
N ILE A 132 -10.12 1.16 2.48
CA ILE A 132 -10.66 1.51 3.81
C ILE A 132 -10.46 2.97 4.16
N ILE A 133 -9.37 3.60 3.70
CA ILE A 133 -9.10 5.02 3.96
C ILE A 133 -10.11 5.90 3.23
N ASP A 134 -10.48 5.56 1.98
CA ASP A 134 -11.56 6.27 1.28
C ASP A 134 -12.88 6.19 2.04
N GLY A 135 -13.18 5.02 2.64
CA GLY A 135 -14.38 4.83 3.46
C GLY A 135 -14.36 5.61 4.78
N ASN A 136 -13.20 5.75 5.42
CA ASN A 136 -13.04 6.39 6.72
C ASN A 136 -12.84 7.90 6.63
N SER A 137 -12.04 8.35 5.68
CA SER A 137 -11.61 9.75 5.55
C SER A 137 -12.25 10.46 4.34
N GLY A 138 -13.02 9.71 3.55
CA GLY A 138 -13.57 10.19 2.29
C GLY A 138 -12.54 10.24 1.16
N GLY A 139 -13.01 10.58 -0.04
CA GLY A 139 -12.18 10.65 -1.24
C GLY A 139 -12.29 9.41 -2.14
N LYS A 140 -11.35 9.28 -3.07
CA LYS A 140 -11.28 8.19 -4.06
C LYS A 140 -9.83 7.74 -4.32
N GLY A 141 -8.88 8.22 -3.54
CA GLY A 141 -7.47 7.98 -3.79
C GLY A 141 -7.05 6.53 -3.61
N SER A 142 -7.59 5.84 -2.61
CA SER A 142 -7.33 4.40 -2.42
C SER A 142 -7.85 3.60 -3.62
N LEU A 143 -9.08 3.86 -4.05
CA LEU A 143 -9.70 3.19 -5.20
C LEU A 143 -8.93 3.47 -6.50
N ASN A 144 -8.63 4.75 -6.77
CA ASN A 144 -7.92 5.11 -8.00
C ASN A 144 -6.50 4.55 -8.04
N ALA A 145 -5.76 4.55 -6.91
CA ALA A 145 -4.43 3.97 -6.84
C ALA A 145 -4.48 2.44 -7.01
N ALA A 146 -5.43 1.77 -6.36
CA ALA A 146 -5.65 0.34 -6.54
C ALA A 146 -5.96 0.00 -8.00
N ASN A 147 -6.90 0.70 -8.65
CA ASN A 147 -7.18 0.52 -10.07
C ASN A 147 -5.93 0.73 -10.93
N ALA A 148 -5.15 1.78 -10.69
CA ALA A 148 -3.94 2.05 -11.47
C ALA A 148 -2.88 0.94 -11.30
N ALA A 149 -2.69 0.42 -10.07
CA ALA A 149 -1.80 -0.71 -9.81
C ALA A 149 -2.28 -2.00 -10.52
N LEU A 150 -3.60 -2.23 -10.55
CA LEU A 150 -4.21 -3.35 -11.27
C LEU A 150 -4.07 -3.21 -12.80
N CYS A 151 -4.13 -1.98 -13.33
CA CYS A 151 -3.79 -1.71 -14.73
C CYS A 151 -2.30 -2.00 -15.03
N ALA A 152 -1.40 -1.71 -14.07
CA ALA A 152 0.00 -2.04 -14.20
C ALA A 152 0.24 -3.57 -14.16
N GLN A 153 -0.63 -4.34 -13.49
CA GLN A 153 -0.59 -5.80 -13.53
C GLN A 153 -0.81 -6.35 -14.95
N ASP A 154 -1.74 -5.78 -15.70
CA ASP A 154 -1.94 -6.15 -17.11
C ASP A 154 -0.72 -5.92 -18.00
N ALA A 155 0.07 -4.91 -17.65
CA ALA A 155 1.33 -4.59 -18.32
C ALA A 155 2.53 -5.38 -17.77
N GLY A 156 2.33 -6.27 -16.77
CA GLY A 156 3.40 -7.00 -16.09
C GLY A 156 4.34 -6.10 -15.28
N ARG A 157 3.83 -4.97 -14.80
CA ARG A 157 4.58 -3.93 -14.06
C ARG A 157 3.99 -3.61 -12.69
N PHE A 158 3.17 -4.50 -12.14
CA PHE A 158 2.53 -4.27 -10.83
C PHE A 158 3.56 -3.95 -9.75
N ARG A 159 4.57 -4.82 -9.56
CA ARG A 159 5.59 -4.66 -8.52
C ARG A 159 6.30 -3.31 -8.62
N ASP A 160 6.78 -2.94 -9.80
CA ASP A 160 7.52 -1.70 -10.02
C ASP A 160 6.65 -0.47 -9.71
N TYR A 161 5.39 -0.51 -10.15
CA TYR A 161 4.48 0.62 -9.95
C TYR A 161 3.94 0.69 -8.51
N HIS A 162 3.68 -0.44 -7.89
CA HIS A 162 3.35 -0.56 -6.47
C HIS A 162 4.42 0.10 -5.59
N ASP A 163 5.69 -0.18 -5.87
CA ASP A 163 6.83 0.42 -5.18
C ASP A 163 6.89 1.94 -5.38
N VAL A 164 6.60 2.40 -6.60
CA VAL A 164 6.54 3.84 -6.92
C VAL A 164 5.39 4.52 -6.18
N LEU A 165 4.23 3.89 -6.09
CA LEU A 165 3.08 4.46 -5.37
C LEU A 165 3.40 4.65 -3.89
N TYR A 166 3.92 3.64 -3.21
CA TYR A 166 4.29 3.76 -1.79
C TYR A 166 5.48 4.71 -1.56
N ALA A 167 6.45 4.74 -2.45
CA ALA A 167 7.56 5.70 -2.34
C ALA A 167 7.12 7.17 -2.52
N ASN A 168 5.96 7.41 -3.13
CA ASN A 168 5.42 8.74 -3.39
C ASN A 168 4.03 8.93 -2.74
N GLN A 169 3.72 8.14 -1.71
CA GLN A 169 2.46 8.26 -0.98
C GLN A 169 2.33 9.65 -0.37
N PRO A 170 1.25 10.38 -0.67
CA PRO A 170 0.99 11.66 -0.02
C PRO A 170 0.56 11.46 1.42
N PRO A 171 0.64 12.49 2.28
CA PRO A 171 0.01 12.45 3.60
C PRO A 171 -1.47 12.04 3.50
N GLU A 172 -1.95 11.21 4.43
CA GLU A 172 -3.32 10.65 4.42
C GLU A 172 -4.40 11.72 4.31
N THR A 173 -4.15 12.90 4.89
CA THR A 173 -5.06 14.06 4.83
C THR A 173 -5.16 14.69 3.44
N GLN A 174 -4.27 14.33 2.52
CA GLN A 174 -4.25 14.82 1.14
C GLN A 174 -4.65 13.68 0.21
N ASP A 175 -5.85 13.77 -0.35
CA ASP A 175 -6.35 12.76 -1.29
C ASP A 175 -5.76 12.93 -2.71
N LYS A 176 -4.42 13.02 -2.80
CA LYS A 176 -3.71 13.32 -4.05
C LYS A 176 -3.81 12.18 -5.07
N PHE A 177 -3.96 10.94 -4.61
CA PHE A 177 -4.20 9.80 -5.47
C PHE A 177 -5.60 9.80 -6.11
N ALA A 178 -6.53 10.67 -5.68
CA ALA A 178 -7.78 10.90 -6.39
C ALA A 178 -7.56 11.53 -7.77
N ASP A 179 -6.44 12.24 -7.97
CA ASP A 179 -6.06 12.78 -9.27
C ASP A 179 -5.37 11.70 -10.15
N LYS A 180 -6.11 11.20 -11.13
CA LYS A 180 -5.60 10.22 -12.09
C LYS A 180 -4.40 10.73 -12.89
N LYS A 181 -4.29 12.05 -13.12
CA LYS A 181 -3.11 12.64 -13.78
C LYS A 181 -1.85 12.46 -12.92
N TYR A 182 -1.98 12.63 -11.62
CA TYR A 182 -0.86 12.37 -10.70
C TYR A 182 -0.44 10.89 -10.71
N LEU A 183 -1.39 9.97 -10.74
CA LEU A 183 -1.09 8.53 -10.86
C LEU A 183 -0.38 8.21 -12.18
N LEU A 184 -0.83 8.79 -13.31
CA LEU A 184 -0.16 8.64 -14.61
C LEU A 184 1.25 9.27 -14.62
N GLN A 185 1.45 10.41 -13.95
CA GLN A 185 2.78 11.00 -13.77
C GLN A 185 3.71 10.06 -13.00
N LEU A 186 3.23 9.44 -11.92
CA LEU A 186 4.00 8.44 -11.17
C LEU A 186 4.33 7.20 -12.00
N ALA A 187 3.38 6.76 -12.84
CA ALA A 187 3.61 5.65 -13.76
C ALA A 187 4.75 5.93 -14.76
N GLY A 188 5.00 7.19 -15.10
CA GLY A 188 6.16 7.60 -15.90
C GLY A 188 7.51 7.27 -15.30
N LYS A 189 7.58 7.00 -13.99
CA LYS A 189 8.81 6.52 -13.31
C LYS A 189 9.09 5.03 -13.58
N VAL A 190 8.13 4.28 -14.10
CA VAL A 190 8.25 2.88 -14.48
C VAL A 190 8.45 2.77 -15.99
N LYS A 191 9.63 2.30 -16.39
CA LYS A 191 10.01 2.21 -17.80
C LYS A 191 8.99 1.39 -18.60
N GLY A 192 8.40 2.02 -19.64
CA GLY A 192 7.49 1.36 -20.57
C GLY A 192 6.09 1.08 -20.04
N LEU A 193 5.71 1.60 -18.86
CA LEU A 193 4.37 1.41 -18.31
C LEU A 193 3.33 2.32 -18.98
N VAL A 194 3.66 3.59 -19.22
CA VAL A 194 2.71 4.57 -19.78
C VAL A 194 2.50 4.29 -21.26
N THR A 195 1.47 3.51 -21.54
CA THR A 195 0.99 3.21 -22.90
C THR A 195 -0.44 3.73 -23.07
N PRO A 196 -0.96 3.88 -24.30
CA PRO A 196 -2.37 4.23 -24.50
C PRO A 196 -3.33 3.26 -23.79
N ALA A 197 -3.04 1.98 -23.79
CA ALA A 197 -3.85 0.95 -23.12
C ALA A 197 -3.85 1.11 -21.59
N PHE A 198 -2.67 1.35 -20.99
CA PHE A 198 -2.56 1.64 -19.56
C PHE A 198 -3.30 2.92 -19.18
N THR A 199 -3.10 3.98 -19.96
CA THR A 199 -3.75 5.28 -19.72
C THR A 199 -5.28 5.18 -19.79
N ALA A 200 -5.83 4.48 -20.79
CA ALA A 200 -7.26 4.22 -20.89
C ALA A 200 -7.75 3.40 -19.68
N CYS A 201 -7.07 2.31 -19.32
CA CYS A 201 -7.40 1.47 -18.17
C CYS A 201 -7.51 2.29 -16.87
N VAL A 202 -6.54 3.18 -16.60
CA VAL A 202 -6.55 4.05 -15.41
C VAL A 202 -7.71 5.04 -15.46
N ASN A 203 -7.91 5.70 -16.61
CA ASN A 203 -8.95 6.72 -16.76
C ASN A 203 -10.36 6.13 -16.66
N ASP A 204 -10.56 4.94 -17.20
CA ASP A 204 -11.87 4.26 -17.23
C ASP A 204 -12.24 3.57 -15.92
N GLY A 205 -11.29 3.47 -14.95
CA GLY A 205 -11.53 2.75 -13.70
C GLY A 205 -11.81 1.26 -13.93
N ARG A 206 -11.10 0.65 -14.88
CA ARG A 206 -11.38 -0.72 -15.38
C ARG A 206 -11.48 -1.75 -14.28
N TYR A 207 -10.69 -1.59 -13.22
CA TYR A 207 -10.59 -2.54 -12.11
C TYR A 207 -11.18 -2.02 -10.80
N ASP A 208 -11.98 -0.94 -10.84
CA ASP A 208 -12.63 -0.39 -9.64
C ASP A 208 -13.47 -1.45 -8.92
N ARG A 209 -14.23 -2.26 -9.66
CA ARG A 209 -15.02 -3.35 -9.08
C ARG A 209 -14.19 -4.47 -8.48
N PHE A 210 -13.00 -4.75 -9.04
CA PHE A 210 -12.08 -5.73 -8.46
C PHE A 210 -11.55 -5.24 -7.10
N ALA A 211 -11.13 -3.97 -7.02
CA ALA A 211 -10.69 -3.35 -5.77
C ALA A 211 -11.82 -3.27 -4.74
N GLN A 212 -13.02 -2.90 -5.14
CA GLN A 212 -14.21 -2.91 -4.28
C GLN A 212 -14.49 -4.31 -3.73
N LYS A 213 -14.47 -5.34 -4.58
CA LYS A 213 -14.65 -6.74 -4.15
C LYS A 213 -13.57 -7.19 -3.15
N SER A 214 -12.33 -6.75 -3.33
CA SER A 214 -11.24 -7.00 -2.37
C SER A 214 -11.53 -6.31 -1.04
N ASN A 215 -12.00 -5.06 -1.07
CA ASN A 215 -12.41 -4.32 0.13
C ASN A 215 -13.58 -4.99 0.87
N ASP A 216 -14.58 -5.50 0.15
CA ASP A 216 -15.72 -6.24 0.74
C ASP A 216 -15.25 -7.55 1.39
N ALA A 217 -14.30 -8.24 0.75
CA ALA A 217 -13.69 -9.43 1.32
C ALA A 217 -12.89 -9.12 2.60
N PHE A 218 -12.22 -7.97 2.65
CA PHE A 218 -11.56 -7.49 3.87
C PHE A 218 -12.57 -7.19 4.98
N ALA A 219 -13.65 -6.50 4.67
CA ALA A 219 -14.70 -6.15 5.66
C ALA A 219 -15.32 -7.37 6.34
N THR A 220 -15.31 -8.53 5.68
CA THR A 220 -15.85 -9.81 6.20
C THR A 220 -14.77 -10.76 6.72
N SER A 221 -13.49 -10.39 6.63
CA SER A 221 -12.36 -11.25 6.99
C SER A 221 -12.12 -11.41 8.51
N GLY A 222 -12.63 -10.46 9.31
CA GLY A 222 -12.31 -10.35 10.74
C GLY A 222 -11.04 -9.56 11.04
N TYR A 223 -10.30 -9.12 10.02
CA TYR A 223 -9.14 -8.25 10.19
C TYR A 223 -9.57 -6.85 10.61
N ARG A 224 -8.71 -6.15 11.37
CA ARG A 224 -9.08 -4.88 12.01
C ARG A 224 -8.48 -3.63 11.34
N GLY A 225 -7.49 -3.81 10.47
CA GLY A 225 -6.79 -2.70 9.82
C GLY A 225 -5.72 -3.15 8.84
N THR A 226 -5.11 -2.19 8.20
CA THR A 226 -4.01 -2.40 7.25
C THR A 226 -2.72 -1.77 7.75
N PRO A 227 -1.55 -2.37 7.44
CA PRO A 227 -1.45 -3.63 6.74
C PRO A 227 -1.83 -4.81 7.63
N THR A 228 -2.53 -5.80 7.09
CA THR A 228 -2.61 -7.14 7.69
C THR A 228 -1.70 -8.06 6.89
N VAL A 229 -0.72 -8.65 7.56
CA VAL A 229 0.36 -9.43 6.93
C VAL A 229 0.36 -10.86 7.47
N LEU A 230 0.20 -11.82 6.57
CA LEU A 230 0.19 -13.24 6.94
C LEU A 230 1.32 -13.98 6.21
N LEU A 231 2.06 -14.80 6.92
CA LEU A 231 3.00 -15.76 6.33
C LEU A 231 2.38 -17.17 6.41
N ASN A 232 2.17 -17.78 5.26
CA ASN A 232 1.53 -19.09 5.15
C ASN A 232 0.18 -19.17 5.91
N GLY A 233 -0.60 -18.07 5.87
CA GLY A 233 -1.91 -17.95 6.51
C GLY A 233 -1.89 -17.57 7.99
N LYS A 234 -0.72 -17.39 8.60
CA LYS A 234 -0.58 -16.98 10.01
C LYS A 234 -0.29 -15.50 10.11
N ASP A 235 -1.06 -14.77 10.92
CA ASP A 235 -0.91 -13.34 11.13
C ASP A 235 0.38 -13.02 11.89
N LEU A 236 1.29 -12.29 11.24
CA LEU A 236 2.61 -11.98 11.80
C LEU A 236 2.53 -11.03 13.00
N ALA A 237 1.57 -10.12 13.02
CA ALA A 237 1.39 -9.21 14.15
C ALA A 237 0.93 -9.98 15.39
N GLN A 238 0.05 -10.98 15.23
CA GLN A 238 -0.39 -11.84 16.34
C GLN A 238 0.74 -12.75 16.83
N GLU A 239 1.49 -13.40 15.92
CA GLU A 239 2.59 -14.30 16.27
C GLU A 239 3.75 -13.59 16.99
N LYS A 240 3.98 -12.31 16.67
CA LYS A 240 5.12 -11.52 17.19
C LYS A 240 4.72 -10.44 18.21
N GLY A 241 3.50 -10.51 18.75
CA GLY A 241 3.04 -9.52 19.73
C GLY A 241 3.00 -8.09 19.19
N GLY A 242 2.68 -7.94 17.91
CA GLY A 242 2.49 -6.64 17.26
C GLY A 242 3.74 -6.03 16.62
N ARG A 243 4.92 -6.65 16.78
CA ARG A 243 6.18 -6.13 16.20
C ARG A 243 7.01 -7.23 15.58
N PHE A 244 7.38 -7.06 14.32
CA PHE A 244 8.34 -7.92 13.63
C PHE A 244 9.21 -7.06 12.69
N THR A 245 10.41 -7.54 12.43
CA THR A 245 11.40 -6.83 11.61
C THR A 245 11.58 -7.53 10.26
N PRO A 246 12.20 -6.88 9.26
CA PRO A 246 12.60 -7.55 8.03
C PRO A 246 13.48 -8.79 8.26
N ALA A 247 14.37 -8.75 9.26
CA ALA A 247 15.20 -9.90 9.64
C ALA A 247 14.36 -11.06 10.21
N ASP A 248 13.32 -10.76 11.02
CA ASP A 248 12.38 -11.77 11.50
C ASP A 248 11.64 -12.44 10.34
N LEU A 249 11.13 -11.65 9.40
CA LEU A 249 10.45 -12.17 8.21
C LEU A 249 11.38 -13.11 7.42
N LYS A 250 12.62 -12.67 7.16
CA LYS A 250 13.60 -13.49 6.44
C LYS A 250 13.85 -14.84 7.16
N LYS A 251 14.07 -14.79 8.47
CA LYS A 251 14.26 -15.98 9.29
C LYS A 251 13.04 -16.91 9.25
N MET A 252 11.83 -16.37 9.40
CA MET A 252 10.59 -17.15 9.37
C MET A 252 10.37 -17.84 8.03
N VAL A 253 10.64 -17.15 6.91
CA VAL A 253 10.55 -17.75 5.56
C VAL A 253 11.60 -18.84 5.39
N GLN A 254 12.85 -18.61 5.80
CA GLN A 254 13.91 -19.61 5.72
C GLN A 254 13.58 -20.87 6.54
N GLU A 255 13.03 -20.69 7.73
CA GLU A 255 12.59 -21.78 8.58
C GLU A 255 11.42 -22.57 7.96
N ALA A 256 10.42 -21.87 7.45
CA ALA A 256 9.26 -22.50 6.79
C ALA A 256 9.65 -23.26 5.51
N ASN A 257 10.77 -22.87 4.89
CA ASN A 257 11.25 -23.44 3.63
C ASN A 257 12.33 -24.53 3.82
N LYS A 258 12.71 -24.89 5.04
CA LYS A 258 13.70 -25.96 5.26
C LYS A 258 13.30 -27.24 4.52
N GLY A 259 14.22 -27.76 3.70
CA GLY A 259 14.02 -28.97 2.89
C GLY A 259 13.13 -28.79 1.65
N LYS A 260 12.66 -27.57 1.35
CA LYS A 260 11.85 -27.28 0.17
C LYS A 260 12.69 -26.62 -0.91
N GLN A 261 12.35 -26.89 -2.17
CA GLN A 261 13.00 -26.25 -3.30
C GLN A 261 12.36 -24.87 -3.60
N PRO A 262 13.15 -23.86 -3.99
CA PRO A 262 12.61 -22.60 -4.48
C PRO A 262 11.73 -22.80 -5.70
N GLY A 263 10.69 -21.98 -5.83
CA GLY A 263 9.86 -21.95 -7.04
C GLY A 263 10.66 -21.47 -8.24
N LYS A 264 10.35 -22.05 -9.41
CA LYS A 264 10.97 -21.68 -10.69
C LYS A 264 10.03 -20.75 -11.44
N GLY A 265 10.56 -19.74 -12.16
CA GLY A 265 9.79 -19.10 -13.21
C GLY A 265 9.41 -17.64 -13.08
N LEU A 266 10.25 -16.79 -12.46
CA LEU A 266 10.22 -15.37 -12.78
C LEU A 266 11.40 -15.04 -13.69
N PRO A 267 11.16 -14.40 -14.85
CA PRO A 267 12.24 -13.71 -15.53
C PRO A 267 12.76 -12.61 -14.60
N PRO A 268 14.07 -12.33 -14.57
CA PRO A 268 14.63 -11.27 -13.76
C PRO A 268 13.92 -9.96 -14.09
N HIS A 269 13.39 -9.28 -13.06
CA HIS A 269 12.83 -7.95 -13.22
C HIS A 269 13.92 -6.99 -13.72
N PRO A 270 13.67 -6.21 -14.80
CA PRO A 270 14.68 -5.34 -15.37
C PRO A 270 15.05 -4.13 -14.50
N SER A 271 14.52 -3.99 -13.29
CA SER A 271 14.71 -2.85 -12.39
C SER A 271 15.74 -3.04 -11.28
N THR A 272 16.45 -4.17 -11.22
CA THR A 272 17.56 -4.30 -10.28
C THR A 272 18.81 -3.63 -10.84
N SER A 273 18.88 -2.30 -10.78
CA SER A 273 20.19 -1.63 -10.71
C SER A 273 20.84 -2.07 -9.40
N PRO A 274 22.05 -2.63 -9.44
CA PRO A 274 22.74 -2.95 -8.21
C PRO A 274 23.01 -1.63 -7.46
N HIS A 275 22.52 -1.55 -6.24
CA HIS A 275 23.03 -0.57 -5.29
C HIS A 275 24.55 -0.72 -5.25
N PRO A 276 25.37 0.34 -5.35
CA PRO A 276 26.81 0.22 -5.22
C PRO A 276 27.11 -0.16 -3.77
N GLY A 277 27.06 -1.45 -3.50
CA GLY A 277 27.59 -2.04 -2.28
C GLY A 277 29.11 -1.85 -2.28
N LYS A 278 29.63 -1.23 -1.22
CA LYS A 278 31.06 -1.10 -0.94
C LYS A 278 31.75 -2.44 -1.22
N GLN A 279 32.58 -2.47 -2.26
CA GLN A 279 33.53 -3.55 -2.46
C GLN A 279 34.52 -3.51 -1.30
N ALA A 280 34.48 -4.53 -0.46
CA ALA A 280 35.57 -4.84 0.46
C ALA A 280 36.78 -5.22 -0.39
N GLY A 281 37.82 -4.38 -0.34
CA GLY A 281 39.05 -4.59 -1.07
C GLY A 281 39.73 -5.88 -0.62
N HIS A 282 39.84 -6.84 -1.53
CA HIS A 282 40.84 -7.89 -1.42
C HIS A 282 42.18 -7.32 -1.87
N HIS A 283 43.07 -7.10 -0.91
CA HIS A 283 44.48 -6.90 -1.16
C HIS A 283 45.07 -8.21 -1.72
N SER A 284 45.33 -8.23 -3.02
CA SER A 284 46.21 -9.22 -3.62
C SER A 284 47.56 -8.54 -3.84
N ALA A 285 48.58 -9.06 -3.18
CA ALA A 285 49.96 -8.65 -3.34
C ALA A 285 50.49 -9.12 -4.69
N ALA A 286 51.15 -8.25 -5.45
CA ALA A 286 52.01 -8.60 -6.58
C ALA A 286 53.26 -7.74 -6.59
N PRO A 287 54.40 -8.23 -7.16
CA PRO A 287 55.72 -7.93 -6.65
C PRO A 287 56.44 -6.74 -7.29
N HIS A 288 57.47 -6.31 -6.59
CA HIS A 288 58.39 -5.23 -6.92
C HIS A 288 58.98 -5.29 -8.33
N HIS A 289 58.96 -4.13 -9.05
CA HIS A 289 60.00 -3.75 -9.99
C HIS A 289 60.44 -2.32 -9.70
N ARG A 290 61.79 -2.18 -9.49
CA ARG A 290 62.59 -1.00 -9.24
C ARG A 290 62.91 -0.34 -10.58
N HIS A 291 62.73 0.99 -10.73
CA HIS A 291 63.64 1.88 -11.51
C HIS A 291 63.36 3.35 -11.16
N THR A 292 64.34 3.93 -10.58
CA THR A 292 65.20 5.12 -10.77
C THR A 292 64.65 6.28 -11.61
N GLY A 293 64.76 7.50 -11.04
CA GLY A 293 64.84 8.74 -11.77
C GLY A 293 64.18 9.97 -11.12
N ILE A 294 64.99 10.79 -10.47
CA ILE A 294 64.74 12.15 -9.95
C ILE A 294 65.07 13.16 -11.08
N PRO A 295 64.82 14.51 -11.13
CA PRO A 295 64.28 15.45 -10.14
C PRO A 295 63.32 16.56 -10.68
N GLY A 296 62.80 17.41 -9.78
CA GLY A 296 62.28 18.73 -10.16
C GLY A 296 61.21 19.33 -9.23
N VAL A 297 61.66 20.09 -8.25
CA VAL A 297 60.94 21.01 -7.35
C VAL A 297 60.57 22.30 -8.14
N PRO A 298 59.55 23.14 -7.80
CA PRO A 298 59.46 23.77 -6.48
C PRO A 298 58.01 23.97 -5.89
N SER A 299 58.07 24.20 -4.59
CA SER A 299 57.01 24.64 -3.68
C SER A 299 56.47 26.03 -3.99
N GLN A 300 55.18 26.25 -3.77
CA GLN A 300 54.64 27.54 -3.33
C GLN A 300 53.44 27.24 -2.39
N GLU A 301 53.62 27.55 -1.20
CA GLU A 301 53.27 28.69 -0.35
C GLU A 301 51.80 28.75 0.07
N ARG A 302 51.61 28.47 1.35
CA ARG A 302 50.38 28.71 2.14
C ARG A 302 50.21 30.21 2.37
N GLN A 303 49.00 30.70 2.25
CA GLN A 303 48.56 31.83 3.08
C GLN A 303 47.13 31.62 3.59
N PRO A 304 46.89 31.99 4.86
CA PRO A 304 45.59 31.96 5.48
C PRO A 304 44.96 33.36 5.45
N HIS A 305 43.65 33.47 5.44
CA HIS A 305 42.90 34.53 6.12
C HIS A 305 41.43 34.54 5.64
N GLY A 306 40.56 34.72 6.64
CA GLY A 306 39.27 35.27 6.41
C GLY A 306 38.18 34.81 7.40
N ARG A 307 38.33 35.24 8.66
CA ARG A 307 37.16 35.32 9.58
C ARG A 307 36.19 36.33 9.00
N SER A 308 34.95 35.96 8.82
CA SER A 308 33.86 36.90 8.61
C SER A 308 32.81 36.72 9.68
N THR A 309 32.61 37.79 10.36
CA THR A 309 31.73 38.05 11.49
C THR A 309 30.25 38.13 11.06
N VAL A 310 29.41 37.54 11.88
CA VAL A 310 27.94 37.65 11.82
C VAL A 310 27.54 39.01 12.42
N PRO A 311 26.61 39.77 11.83
CA PRO A 311 25.93 40.84 12.53
C PRO A 311 24.68 40.31 13.24
N ARG A 312 24.60 40.63 14.53
CA ARG A 312 23.42 40.54 15.38
C ARG A 312 22.45 41.65 14.99
N GLU A 313 21.18 41.30 14.82
CA GLU A 313 20.06 42.24 14.78
C GLU A 313 19.46 42.47 16.19
N PRO A 314 19.00 43.69 16.50
CA PRO A 314 18.58 44.05 17.85
C PRO A 314 17.10 43.77 18.13
N GLN A 315 16.86 43.35 19.36
CA GLN A 315 15.54 43.29 19.98
C GLN A 315 15.05 44.70 20.32
N SER A 316 13.82 45.00 19.94
CA SER A 316 12.98 46.02 20.57
C SER A 316 11.62 45.37 20.82
N GLY A 317 11.10 45.23 21.94
CA GLY A 317 10.93 45.97 23.16
C GLY A 317 9.63 46.77 23.16
N ALA A 318 8.71 46.32 24.04
CA ALA A 318 7.63 47.09 24.64
C ALA A 318 6.30 47.30 23.89
N GLY A 319 5.23 46.96 24.62
CA GLY A 319 4.06 47.79 24.74
C GLY A 319 2.82 47.07 25.26
N LEU A 320 2.62 47.11 26.56
CA LEU A 320 1.37 46.85 27.32
C LEU A 320 0.23 47.79 26.87
N ALA A 321 -0.99 47.36 26.75
CA ALA A 321 -2.10 47.11 27.70
C ALA A 321 -3.42 47.79 27.20
N PRO A 322 -4.57 47.74 27.91
CA PRO A 322 -5.79 47.08 27.43
C PRO A 322 -6.99 48.05 27.33
N SER A 323 -8.17 47.46 27.06
CA SER A 323 -9.53 48.05 27.17
C SER A 323 -10.22 48.24 25.82
N SER A 324 -11.35 47.65 25.58
CA SER A 324 -12.66 47.72 26.24
C SER A 324 -13.50 46.53 25.83
#